data_93a90fda3ba1c41170900f99b2c28b6c
#
_entry.id   93a90fda3ba1c41170900f99b2c28b6c
#
_cell.length_a   1.000
_cell.length_b   1.000
_cell.length_c   1.000
_cell.angle_alpha   90.00
_cell.angle_beta   90.00
_cell.angle_gamma   90.00
#
_symmetry.space_group_name_H-M   'P 1'
#
loop_
_entity.id
_entity.type
_entity.pdbx_description
1 polymer ?
#
loop_
_entity_poly.entity_id
_entity_poly.type
_entity_poly.pdbx_seq_one_letter_code
_entity_poly.pdbx_strand_id
1 'polypeptide(L)'
;MELSFFNAADNISIGWLLDSNKINNSFLFCWIDSAINDVLSSSDDIVMMEVALVRRNKIIDYLLDIGWTLDKLFLKCKKIRENPYEECGNFYKNEVKFSKSFQLKEKPINLLIKRSKLLEISDFSKKISNGK
;
A
#
# COMPACT_ATOMS: atom_id res chain seq x y z
N MET A 1 -1.38 0.36 0.37
CA MET A 1 -2.02 1.60 0.89
C MET A 1 -3.46 1.63 0.45
N GLU A 2 -4.35 1.87 1.35
CA GLU A 2 -5.79 1.86 1.09
C GLU A 2 -6.23 3.10 0.32
N LEU A 3 -6.96 2.89 -0.78
CA LEU A 3 -7.53 3.94 -1.62
C LEU A 3 -9.00 4.19 -1.32
N SER A 4 -9.76 3.12 -1.11
CA SER A 4 -11.18 3.19 -0.76
C SER A 4 -11.64 1.92 -0.05
N PHE A 5 -12.69 2.04 0.75
CA PHE A 5 -13.28 0.94 1.51
C PHE A 5 -14.77 1.19 1.76
N PHE A 6 -15.49 0.17 2.23
CA PHE A 6 -16.86 0.32 2.76
C PHE A 6 -16.79 0.60 4.26
N ASN A 7 -17.40 1.68 4.71
CA ASN A 7 -17.51 1.99 6.12
C ASN A 7 -18.61 1.15 6.81
N ALA A 8 -18.79 1.33 8.12
CA ALA A 8 -19.77 0.58 8.91
C ALA A 8 -21.23 0.73 8.44
N ALA A 9 -21.55 1.81 7.71
CA ALA A 9 -22.86 2.06 7.12
C ALA A 9 -22.98 1.57 5.66
N ASP A 10 -22.04 0.74 5.20
CA ASP A 10 -21.94 0.21 3.84
C ASP A 10 -21.83 1.29 2.73
N ASN A 11 -21.32 2.46 3.08
CA ASN A 11 -21.00 3.51 2.13
C ASN A 11 -19.52 3.46 1.73
N ILE A 12 -19.22 3.83 0.47
CA ILE A 12 -17.84 3.95 0.00
C ILE A 12 -17.18 5.15 0.67
N SER A 13 -16.05 4.91 1.32
CA SER A 13 -15.22 5.91 1.96
C SER A 13 -13.85 5.98 1.32
N ILE A 14 -13.23 7.16 1.41
CA ILE A 14 -11.88 7.41 0.91
C ILE A 14 -10.86 6.79 1.86
N GLY A 15 -9.91 6.04 1.32
CA GLY A 15 -8.83 5.43 2.09
C GLY A 15 -7.74 6.42 2.49
N TRP A 16 -6.85 5.97 3.33
CA TRP A 16 -5.83 6.78 4.02
C TRP A 16 -4.89 7.55 3.09
N LEU A 17 -4.58 7.00 1.92
CA LEU A 17 -3.69 7.69 0.98
C LEU A 17 -4.33 8.94 0.41
N LEU A 18 -5.63 8.89 0.10
CA LEU A 18 -6.34 9.94 -0.61
C LEU A 18 -7.06 10.94 0.32
N ASP A 19 -7.28 10.58 1.58
CA ASP A 19 -8.01 11.42 2.52
C ASP A 19 -7.10 12.52 3.09
N SER A 20 -7.26 13.73 2.58
CA SER A 20 -6.52 14.92 3.03
C SER A 20 -6.86 15.36 4.46
N ASN A 21 -7.98 14.89 5.03
CA ASN A 21 -8.39 15.21 6.40
C ASN A 21 -7.73 14.30 7.44
N LYS A 22 -7.04 13.25 7.03
CA LYS A 22 -6.29 12.40 7.96
C LYS A 22 -5.06 13.13 8.50
N ILE A 23 -4.88 13.03 9.81
CA ILE A 23 -3.74 13.61 10.52
C ILE A 23 -2.42 12.93 10.11
N ASN A 24 -2.48 11.68 9.70
CA ASN A 24 -1.32 10.91 9.30
C ASN A 24 -0.74 11.45 7.99
N ASN A 25 0.45 11.99 8.08
CA ASN A 25 1.20 12.52 6.93
C ASN A 25 2.35 11.61 6.49
N SER A 26 2.56 10.48 7.18
CA SER A 26 3.65 9.54 6.90
C SER A 26 3.17 8.10 7.05
N PHE A 27 3.80 7.20 6.28
CA PHE A 27 3.59 5.76 6.35
C PHE A 27 4.89 5.06 6.74
N LEU A 28 4.80 4.15 7.69
CA LEU A 28 5.89 3.24 8.02
C LEU A 28 5.64 1.91 7.32
N PHE A 29 6.49 1.59 6.36
CA PHE A 29 6.51 0.29 5.70
C PHE A 29 7.50 -0.62 6.40
N CYS A 30 7.12 -1.88 6.58
CA CYS A 30 7.96 -2.87 7.20
C CYS A 30 7.93 -4.16 6.37
N TRP A 31 9.10 -4.64 5.98
CA TRP A 31 9.28 -5.94 5.32
C TRP A 31 10.06 -6.85 6.26
N ILE A 32 9.54 -8.03 6.47
CA ILE A 32 10.08 -9.01 7.41
C ILE A 32 10.50 -10.24 6.62
N ASP A 33 11.76 -10.63 6.77
CA ASP A 33 12.24 -11.91 6.29
C ASP A 33 12.32 -12.87 7.49
N SER A 34 11.64 -14.00 7.40
CA SER A 34 11.61 -15.02 8.44
C SER A 34 12.40 -16.27 8.03
N ALA A 35 12.92 -16.98 9.03
CA ALA A 35 13.57 -18.27 8.83
C ALA A 35 12.56 -19.39 8.47
N ILE A 36 11.28 -19.18 8.77
CA ILE A 36 10.19 -20.14 8.56
C ILE A 36 9.23 -19.56 7.54
N ASN A 37 8.91 -20.33 6.49
CA ASN A 37 7.96 -19.92 5.48
C ASN A 37 6.56 -19.75 6.09
N ASP A 38 5.98 -18.58 5.92
CA ASP A 38 4.56 -18.22 6.04
C ASP A 38 3.97 -17.96 7.43
N VAL A 39 4.52 -18.41 8.55
CA VAL A 39 3.96 -18.15 9.88
C VAL A 39 5.05 -17.73 10.87
N LEU A 40 4.99 -16.48 11.33
CA LEU A 40 5.80 -16.03 12.45
C LEU A 40 5.14 -16.51 13.75
N SER A 41 5.76 -17.44 14.45
CA SER A 41 5.32 -17.91 15.76
C SER A 41 6.02 -17.19 16.91
N SER A 42 7.18 -16.59 16.63
CA SER A 42 8.00 -15.87 17.60
C SER A 42 8.81 -14.76 16.92
N SER A 43 9.20 -13.74 17.69
CA SER A 43 10.16 -12.73 17.22
C SER A 43 11.53 -13.32 16.86
N ASP A 44 11.88 -14.48 17.40
CA ASP A 44 13.13 -15.18 17.11
C ASP A 44 13.17 -15.77 15.67
N ASP A 45 12.00 -15.90 15.05
CA ASP A 45 11.87 -16.35 13.66
C ASP A 45 12.27 -15.26 12.66
N ILE A 46 12.37 -14.01 13.10
CA ILE A 46 12.74 -12.86 12.26
C ILE A 46 14.25 -12.87 12.04
N VAL A 47 14.66 -13.07 10.78
CA VAL A 47 16.05 -13.02 10.36
C VAL A 47 16.48 -11.59 10.07
N MET A 48 15.65 -10.88 9.34
CA MET A 48 15.89 -9.49 8.95
C MET A 48 14.56 -8.73 8.87
N MET A 49 14.61 -7.48 9.24
CA MET A 49 13.52 -6.53 9.03
C MET A 49 14.07 -5.30 8.32
N GLU A 50 13.41 -4.85 7.28
CA GLU A 50 13.69 -3.57 6.65
C GLU A 50 12.50 -2.65 6.84
N VAL A 51 12.78 -1.43 7.30
CA VAL A 51 11.75 -0.41 7.53
C VAL A 51 12.03 0.81 6.66
N ALA A 52 10.97 1.45 6.20
CA ALA A 52 11.04 2.72 5.49
C ALA A 52 9.92 3.66 5.95
N LEU A 53 10.30 4.87 6.31
CA LEU A 53 9.35 5.95 6.61
C LEU A 53 9.19 6.83 5.37
N VAL A 54 7.98 6.95 4.86
CA VAL A 54 7.69 7.71 3.64
C VAL A 54 6.58 8.72 3.93
N ARG A 55 6.82 9.99 3.67
CA ARG A 55 5.79 11.01 3.78
C ARG A 55 4.74 10.84 2.69
N ARG A 56 3.47 11.04 3.06
CA ARG A 56 2.33 10.93 2.16
C ARG A 56 2.48 11.77 0.90
N ASN A 57 2.94 13.01 1.02
CA ASN A 57 3.15 13.89 -0.12
C ASN A 57 4.17 13.34 -1.12
N LYS A 58 5.24 12.68 -0.68
CA LYS A 58 6.22 12.04 -1.58
C LYS A 58 5.60 10.89 -2.38
N ILE A 59 4.68 10.14 -1.77
CA ILE A 59 3.93 9.11 -2.49
C ILE A 59 3.01 9.73 -3.52
N ILE A 60 2.29 10.78 -3.16
CA ILE A 60 1.41 11.51 -4.08
C ILE A 60 2.20 12.11 -5.24
N ASP A 61 3.32 12.78 -4.96
CA ASP A 61 4.20 13.38 -5.98
C ASP A 61 4.75 12.31 -6.94
N TYR A 62 5.20 11.17 -6.41
CA TYR A 62 5.62 10.04 -7.24
C TYR A 62 4.50 9.53 -8.14
N LEU A 63 3.29 9.37 -7.61
CA LEU A 63 2.14 8.94 -8.39
C LEU A 63 1.79 9.94 -9.50
N LEU A 64 1.86 11.25 -9.23
CA LEU A 64 1.67 12.29 -10.23
C LEU A 64 2.73 12.21 -11.33
N ASP A 65 4.00 12.01 -10.98
CA ASP A 65 5.11 11.89 -11.93
C ASP A 65 4.93 10.73 -12.92
N ILE A 66 4.33 9.63 -12.48
CA ILE A 66 4.01 8.48 -13.35
C ILE A 66 2.61 8.56 -13.98
N GLY A 67 1.92 9.68 -13.83
CA GLY A 67 0.64 9.97 -14.48
C GLY A 67 -0.61 9.57 -13.71
N TRP A 68 -0.50 9.20 -12.44
CA TRP A 68 -1.62 8.92 -11.55
C TRP A 68 -2.03 10.16 -10.77
N THR A 69 -2.98 10.93 -11.31
CA THR A 69 -3.66 12.01 -10.58
C THR A 69 -4.67 11.44 -9.57
N LEU A 70 -5.08 12.24 -8.59
CA LEU A 70 -6.12 11.84 -7.64
C LEU A 70 -7.42 11.43 -8.35
N ASP A 71 -7.84 12.19 -9.36
CA ASP A 71 -9.05 11.87 -10.14
C ASP A 71 -8.92 10.51 -10.86
N LYS A 72 -7.76 10.21 -11.43
CA LYS A 72 -7.51 8.91 -12.06
C LYS A 72 -7.54 7.77 -11.05
N LEU A 73 -7.03 7.98 -9.84
CA LEU A 73 -7.09 7.00 -8.77
C LEU A 73 -8.53 6.73 -8.33
N PHE A 74 -9.35 7.78 -8.17
CA PHE A 74 -10.79 7.63 -7.88
C PHE A 74 -11.53 6.89 -8.98
N LEU A 75 -11.31 7.26 -10.24
CA LEU A 75 -11.91 6.56 -11.38
C LEU A 75 -11.47 5.10 -11.46
N LYS A 76 -10.21 4.81 -11.16
CA LYS A 76 -9.69 3.43 -11.10
C LYS A 76 -10.38 2.61 -10.02
N CYS A 77 -10.56 3.18 -8.82
CA CYS A 77 -11.31 2.52 -7.75
C CYS A 77 -12.75 2.19 -8.17
N LYS A 78 -13.42 3.12 -8.85
CA LYS A 78 -14.78 2.89 -9.37
C LYS A 78 -14.80 1.73 -10.37
N LYS A 79 -13.90 1.73 -11.34
CA LYS A 79 -13.78 0.64 -12.33
C LYS A 79 -13.49 -0.72 -11.68
N ILE A 80 -12.61 -0.77 -10.67
CA ILE A 80 -12.32 -2.00 -9.92
C ILE A 80 -13.58 -2.53 -9.23
N ARG A 81 -14.44 -1.67 -8.69
CA ARG A 81 -15.69 -2.11 -8.06
C ARG A 81 -16.69 -2.65 -9.08
N GLU A 82 -16.72 -2.07 -10.29
CA GLU A 82 -17.59 -2.51 -11.38
C GLU A 82 -17.08 -3.81 -12.03
N ASN A 83 -15.76 -3.89 -12.31
CA ASN A 83 -15.11 -5.01 -13.02
C ASN A 83 -13.83 -5.46 -12.30
N PRO A 84 -13.94 -6.11 -11.13
CA PRO A 84 -12.77 -6.37 -10.28
C PRO A 84 -11.73 -7.31 -10.91
N TYR A 85 -12.12 -8.21 -11.80
CA TYR A 85 -11.20 -9.16 -12.42
C TYR A 85 -10.39 -8.56 -13.57
N GLU A 86 -10.95 -7.59 -14.27
CA GLU A 86 -10.28 -6.92 -15.39
C GLU A 86 -9.32 -5.83 -14.92
N GLU A 87 -9.68 -5.14 -13.83
CA GLU A 87 -8.99 -3.94 -13.37
C GLU A 87 -7.89 -4.20 -12.34
N CYS A 88 -7.90 -5.36 -11.70
CA CYS A 88 -6.84 -5.81 -10.80
C CYS A 88 -5.99 -6.89 -11.47
N GLY A 89 -4.68 -6.73 -11.45
CA GLY A 89 -3.80 -7.70 -12.10
C GLY A 89 -2.33 -7.40 -11.86
N ASN A 90 -1.56 -7.33 -12.93
CA ASN A 90 -0.12 -7.07 -12.88
C ASN A 90 0.19 -5.61 -12.54
N PHE A 91 1.45 -5.33 -12.18
CA PHE A 91 1.91 -3.97 -11.99
C PHE A 91 1.73 -3.15 -13.27
N TYR A 92 1.05 -2.01 -13.16
CA TYR A 92 0.92 -1.06 -14.26
C TYR A 92 2.29 -0.46 -14.55
N LYS A 93 2.78 -0.65 -15.78
CA LYS A 93 4.14 -0.28 -16.20
C LYS A 93 5.23 -0.70 -15.19
N ASN A 94 5.01 -1.81 -14.48
CA ASN A 94 5.87 -2.28 -13.39
C ASN A 94 6.07 -1.33 -12.20
N GLU A 95 5.28 -0.27 -12.09
CA GLU A 95 5.43 0.75 -11.05
C GLU A 95 4.42 0.59 -9.91
N VAL A 96 3.16 0.44 -10.26
CA VAL A 96 2.06 0.29 -9.28
C VAL A 96 1.15 -0.87 -9.65
N LYS A 97 0.52 -1.43 -8.64
CA LYS A 97 -0.48 -2.48 -8.78
C LYS A 97 -1.69 -2.15 -7.92
N PHE A 98 -2.88 -2.41 -8.44
CA PHE A 98 -4.12 -2.33 -7.66
C PHE A 98 -4.49 -3.71 -7.15
N SER A 99 -4.88 -3.79 -5.89
CA SER A 99 -5.31 -5.01 -5.22
C SER A 99 -6.64 -4.78 -4.53
N LYS A 100 -7.48 -5.81 -4.51
CA LYS A 100 -8.76 -5.82 -3.82
C LYS A 100 -8.81 -6.97 -2.81
N SER A 101 -9.52 -6.75 -1.71
CA SER A 101 -9.78 -7.77 -0.70
C SER A 101 -11.29 -7.82 -0.42
N PHE A 102 -12.06 -8.22 -1.43
CA PHE A 102 -13.53 -8.19 -1.37
C PHE A 102 -14.14 -9.30 -0.50
N GLN A 103 -13.35 -10.26 -0.06
CA GLN A 103 -13.71 -11.21 0.98
C GLN A 103 -13.83 -10.58 2.38
N LEU A 104 -13.19 -9.44 2.59
CA LEU A 104 -13.33 -8.65 3.81
C LEU A 104 -14.62 -7.82 3.78
N LYS A 105 -15.19 -7.56 4.95
CA LYS A 105 -16.42 -6.77 5.08
C LYS A 105 -16.28 -5.36 4.47
N GLU A 106 -15.15 -4.74 4.70
CA GLU A 106 -14.82 -3.39 4.24
C GLU A 106 -14.50 -3.34 2.73
N LYS A 107 -14.28 -4.49 2.10
CA LYS A 107 -13.95 -4.61 0.67
C LYS A 107 -12.92 -3.56 0.21
N PRO A 108 -11.74 -3.50 0.85
CA PRO A 108 -10.77 -2.47 0.55
C PRO A 108 -10.17 -2.63 -0.84
N ILE A 109 -9.87 -1.50 -1.46
CA ILE A 109 -9.03 -1.40 -2.66
C ILE A 109 -7.73 -0.75 -2.23
N ASN A 110 -6.63 -1.41 -2.52
CA ASN A 110 -5.28 -1.00 -2.14
C ASN A 110 -4.40 -0.72 -3.34
N LEU A 111 -3.53 0.26 -3.18
CA LEU A 111 -2.42 0.53 -4.08
C LEU A 111 -1.15 -0.12 -3.54
N LEU A 112 -0.47 -0.87 -4.38
CA LEU A 112 0.82 -1.46 -4.09
C LEU A 112 1.88 -0.73 -4.91
N ILE A 113 2.97 -0.34 -4.27
CA ILE A 113 4.16 0.24 -4.89
C ILE A 113 5.33 -0.70 -4.60
N LYS A 114 6.23 -0.88 -5.56
CA LYS A 114 7.40 -1.73 -5.37
C LYS A 114 8.26 -1.26 -4.19
N ARG A 115 8.75 -2.22 -3.40
CA ARG A 115 9.65 -1.96 -2.25
C ARG A 115 10.82 -1.07 -2.63
N SER A 116 11.49 -1.36 -3.75
CA SER A 116 12.63 -0.56 -4.23
C SER A 116 12.28 0.90 -4.44
N LYS A 117 11.09 1.20 -4.95
CA LYS A 117 10.62 2.58 -5.14
C LYS A 117 10.28 3.26 -3.81
N LEU A 118 9.63 2.56 -2.91
CA LEU A 118 9.33 3.10 -1.57
C LEU A 118 10.61 3.42 -0.80
N LEU A 119 11.63 2.58 -0.91
CA LEU A 119 12.96 2.84 -0.32
C LEU A 119 13.63 4.07 -0.96
N GLU A 120 13.57 4.21 -2.29
CA GLU A 120 14.13 5.33 -3.02
C GLU A 120 13.54 6.69 -2.58
N ILE A 121 12.21 6.76 -2.39
CA ILE A 121 11.52 7.99 -1.99
C ILE A 121 11.39 8.17 -0.48
N SER A 122 11.90 7.23 0.32
CA SER A 122 11.79 7.29 1.78
C SER A 122 12.56 8.45 2.38
N ASP A 123 12.04 8.99 3.47
CA ASP A 123 12.75 9.98 4.31
C ASP A 123 13.76 9.30 5.22
N PHE A 124 13.49 8.04 5.57
CA PHE A 124 14.36 7.22 6.40
C PHE A 124 14.15 5.76 6.03
N SER A 125 15.23 5.00 5.98
CA SER A 125 15.16 3.54 5.90
C SER A 125 16.25 2.89 6.72
N LYS A 126 15.96 1.70 7.25
CA LYS A 126 16.91 0.93 8.06
C LYS A 126 16.68 -0.56 7.88
N LYS A 127 17.78 -1.30 7.75
CA LYS A 127 17.81 -2.76 7.90
C LYS A 127 18.21 -3.13 9.32
N ILE A 128 17.48 -4.03 9.92
CA ILE A 128 17.70 -4.56 11.26
C ILE A 128 17.84 -6.07 11.09
N SER A 129 19.00 -6.61 11.40
CA SER A 129 19.23 -8.05 11.41
C SER A 129 19.22 -8.55 12.84
N ASN A 130 18.63 -9.72 13.04
CA ASN A 130 18.81 -10.44 14.29
C ASN A 130 20.27 -10.97 14.25
N GLY A 131 21.10 -10.59 15.18
CA GLY A 131 22.56 -10.89 15.23
C GLY A 131 22.93 -12.37 15.46
N LYS A 132 22.09 -13.26 14.99
CA LYS A 132 22.30 -14.70 14.99
C LYS A 132 22.85 -15.19 13.66
#